data_7f39d5a823891768b9d53f915c94ba6a
#
_entry.id   7f39d5a823891768b9d53f915c94ba6a
#
_cell.length_a   1.000
_cell.length_b   1.000
_cell.length_c   1.000
_cell.angle_alpha   90.00
_cell.angle_beta   90.00
_cell.angle_gamma   90.00
#
_symmetry.space_group_name_H-M   'P 1'
#
loop_
_entity.id
_entity.type
_entity.pdbx_description
1 polymer ?
#
loop_
_entity_poly.entity_id
_entity_poly.type
_entity_poly.pdbx_seq_one_letter_code
_entity_poly.pdbx_strand_id
1 'polypeptide(L)'
;MLFKRDCDNSYTTGLMAEWRARWFLRIRGFRILESRYVTGRHTGCAEIDIIARRGNLIIFVEVKCRHDIHAAFDAITPRQAMRLRRAAQTYIMKNRWMGDARFDVIVVLPRKMHWIRGAI
;
A
#
# COMPACT_ATOMS: atom_id res chain seq x y z
N MET A 1 4.23 21.70 -12.77
CA MET A 1 4.35 20.36 -13.27
C MET A 1 3.20 19.51 -12.75
N LEU A 2 2.70 18.63 -13.59
CA LEU A 2 1.54 17.81 -13.28
C LEU A 2 1.72 16.96 -12.03
N PHE A 3 2.89 16.36 -11.87
CA PHE A 3 3.12 15.47 -10.72
C PHE A 3 3.02 16.21 -9.39
N LYS A 4 3.59 17.39 -9.28
CA LYS A 4 3.53 18.17 -8.05
C LYS A 4 2.08 18.54 -7.72
N ARG A 5 1.31 18.89 -8.76
CA ARG A 5 -0.10 19.20 -8.60
C ARG A 5 -0.90 17.99 -8.16
N ASP A 6 -0.55 16.80 -8.69
CA ASP A 6 -1.20 15.56 -8.30
C ASP A 6 -0.99 15.26 -6.83
N CYS A 7 0.19 15.55 -6.28
CA CYS A 7 0.45 15.34 -4.86
C CYS A 7 -0.31 16.32 -3.96
N ASP A 8 -0.75 17.43 -4.51
CA ASP A 8 -1.51 18.43 -3.76
C ASP A 8 -3.02 18.19 -3.81
N ASN A 9 -3.49 17.40 -4.78
CA ASN A 9 -4.90 17.11 -4.96
C ASN A 9 -5.20 15.70 -4.47
N SER A 10 -5.78 15.60 -3.29
CA SER A 10 -5.84 14.35 -2.53
C SER A 10 -6.45 13.15 -3.25
N TYR A 11 -7.60 13.30 -3.92
CA TYR A 11 -8.27 12.14 -4.51
C TYR A 11 -7.59 11.64 -5.79
N THR A 12 -7.42 12.53 -6.75
CA THR A 12 -6.77 12.20 -8.03
C THR A 12 -5.34 11.75 -7.82
N THR A 13 -4.64 12.40 -6.91
CA THR A 13 -3.27 12.04 -6.53
C THR A 13 -3.18 10.63 -6.01
N GLY A 14 -4.11 10.25 -5.12
CA GLY A 14 -4.15 8.91 -4.56
C GLY A 14 -4.33 7.85 -5.63
N LEU A 15 -5.26 8.09 -6.57
CA LEU A 15 -5.51 7.15 -7.67
C LEU A 15 -4.30 7.00 -8.57
N MET A 16 -3.65 8.10 -8.92
CA MET A 16 -2.46 8.08 -9.78
C MET A 16 -1.28 7.38 -9.08
N ALA A 17 -1.09 7.67 -7.80
CA ALA A 17 -0.02 7.05 -7.03
C ALA A 17 -0.22 5.54 -6.92
N GLU A 18 -1.44 5.11 -6.67
CA GLU A 18 -1.75 3.68 -6.59
C GLU A 18 -1.58 2.98 -7.93
N TRP A 19 -1.98 3.63 -9.01
CA TRP A 19 -1.80 3.10 -10.36
C TRP A 19 -0.32 2.90 -10.67
N ARG A 20 0.50 3.91 -10.37
CA ARG A 20 1.95 3.81 -10.58
C ARG A 20 2.56 2.73 -9.71
N ALA A 21 2.12 2.62 -8.46
CA ALA A 21 2.62 1.59 -7.55
C ALA A 21 2.28 0.19 -8.05
N ARG A 22 1.06 -0.02 -8.58
CA ARG A 22 0.69 -1.33 -9.13
C ARG A 22 1.60 -1.73 -10.28
N TRP A 23 1.86 -0.82 -11.22
CA TRP A 23 2.75 -1.11 -12.34
C TRP A 23 4.17 -1.36 -11.87
N PHE A 24 4.63 -0.59 -10.90
CA PHE A 24 5.94 -0.79 -10.28
C PHE A 24 6.10 -2.22 -9.76
N LEU A 25 5.08 -2.73 -9.09
CA LEU A 25 5.07 -4.09 -8.55
C LEU A 25 4.95 -5.14 -9.65
N ARG A 26 4.08 -4.91 -10.65
CA ARG A 26 3.92 -5.85 -11.76
C ARG A 26 5.22 -6.08 -12.51
N ILE A 27 5.94 -5.01 -12.78
CA ILE A 27 7.24 -5.10 -13.46
C ILE A 27 8.22 -5.96 -12.65
N ARG A 28 8.07 -5.99 -11.34
CA ARG A 28 8.92 -6.78 -10.45
C ARG A 28 8.39 -8.19 -10.17
N GLY A 29 7.40 -8.61 -10.93
CA GLY A 29 6.89 -9.98 -10.87
C GLY A 29 5.76 -10.21 -9.89
N PHE A 30 5.19 -9.17 -9.32
CA PHE A 30 4.05 -9.30 -8.43
C PHE A 30 2.74 -9.32 -9.21
N ARG A 31 1.83 -10.18 -8.78
CA ARG A 31 0.46 -10.17 -9.27
C ARG A 31 -0.39 -9.38 -8.29
N ILE A 32 -1.16 -8.43 -8.79
CA ILE A 32 -2.04 -7.63 -7.95
C ILE A 32 -3.29 -8.46 -7.65
N LEU A 33 -3.50 -8.78 -6.39
CA LEU A 33 -4.67 -9.56 -5.94
C LEU A 33 -5.85 -8.65 -5.65
N GLU A 34 -5.62 -7.53 -4.98
CA GLU A 34 -6.66 -6.58 -4.62
C GLU A 34 -6.13 -5.16 -4.72
N SER A 35 -7.02 -4.25 -5.10
CA SER A 35 -6.76 -2.81 -5.06
C SER A 35 -7.82 -2.19 -4.17
N ARG A 36 -7.39 -1.34 -3.23
CA ARG A 36 -8.30 -0.68 -2.29
C ARG A 36 -9.18 -1.67 -1.53
N TYR A 37 -8.53 -2.65 -0.92
CA TYR A 37 -9.22 -3.65 -0.13
C TYR A 37 -9.74 -3.03 1.16
N VAL A 38 -11.05 -3.05 1.34
CA VAL A 38 -11.71 -2.43 2.49
C VAL A 38 -12.35 -3.52 3.34
N THR A 39 -12.10 -3.46 4.65
CA THR A 39 -12.74 -4.37 5.60
C THR A 39 -14.05 -3.78 6.09
N GLY A 40 -14.97 -4.65 6.57
CA GLY A 40 -16.26 -4.22 7.07
C GLY A 40 -16.20 -3.55 8.45
N ARG A 41 -17.39 -3.17 8.94
CA ARG A 41 -17.54 -2.48 10.22
C ARG A 41 -16.93 -3.23 11.39
N HIS A 42 -17.09 -4.55 11.40
CA HIS A 42 -16.61 -5.39 12.50
C HIS A 42 -15.10 -5.49 12.56
N THR A 43 -14.41 -5.11 11.48
CA THR A 43 -12.97 -5.16 11.39
C THR A 43 -12.34 -3.76 11.32
N GLY A 44 -13.11 -2.74 11.71
CA GLY A 44 -12.59 -1.39 11.84
C GLY A 44 -12.58 -0.54 10.57
N CYS A 45 -13.22 -1.00 9.51
CA CYS A 45 -13.30 -0.27 8.23
C CYS A 45 -11.92 0.15 7.71
N ALA A 46 -10.92 -0.71 7.89
CA ALA A 46 -9.56 -0.42 7.43
C ALA A 46 -9.44 -0.65 5.93
N GLU A 47 -8.56 0.08 5.30
CA GLU A 47 -8.30 -0.02 3.87
C GLU A 47 -6.83 -0.36 3.64
N ILE A 48 -6.59 -1.30 2.72
CA ILE A 48 -5.25 -1.62 2.24
C ILE A 48 -5.20 -1.23 0.77
N ASP A 49 -4.24 -0.39 0.41
CA ASP A 49 -4.18 0.16 -0.95
C ASP A 49 -3.92 -0.91 -1.99
N ILE A 50 -2.98 -1.81 -1.73
CA ILE A 50 -2.64 -2.88 -2.67
C ILE A 50 -2.35 -4.16 -1.89
N ILE A 51 -2.90 -5.28 -2.37
CA ILE A 51 -2.49 -6.60 -1.93
C ILE A 51 -1.91 -7.30 -3.14
N ALA A 52 -0.67 -7.76 -3.06
CA ALA A 52 0.03 -8.36 -4.19
C ALA A 52 0.77 -9.62 -3.76
N ARG A 53 0.99 -10.50 -4.72
CA ARG A 53 1.64 -11.79 -4.46
C ARG A 53 2.74 -12.06 -5.45
N ARG A 54 3.84 -12.58 -4.94
CA ARG A 54 4.91 -13.16 -5.77
C ARG A 54 5.37 -14.44 -5.08
N GLY A 55 5.16 -15.60 -5.73
CA GLY A 55 5.50 -16.89 -5.15
C GLY A 55 4.75 -17.16 -3.86
N ASN A 56 5.48 -17.44 -2.79
CA ASN A 56 4.91 -17.75 -1.47
C ASN A 56 4.76 -16.52 -0.59
N LEU A 57 4.91 -15.32 -1.14
CA LEU A 57 4.84 -14.08 -0.39
C LEU A 57 3.67 -13.22 -0.83
N ILE A 58 2.84 -12.82 0.13
CA ILE A 58 1.85 -11.76 -0.07
C ILE A 58 2.36 -10.51 0.64
N ILE A 59 2.31 -9.38 -0.07
CA ILE A 59 2.62 -8.09 0.52
C ILE A 59 1.36 -7.24 0.62
N PHE A 60 1.22 -6.57 1.76
CA PHE A 60 0.16 -5.61 2.02
C PHE A 60 0.81 -4.24 1.96
N VAL A 61 0.40 -3.43 0.97
CA VAL A 61 1.13 -2.21 0.62
C VAL A 61 0.30 -0.98 0.92
N GLU A 62 0.89 -0.06 1.67
CA GLU A 62 0.38 1.30 1.83
C GLU A 62 1.10 2.18 0.82
N VAL A 63 0.34 2.94 0.04
CA VAL A 63 0.89 3.86 -0.95
C VAL A 63 0.79 5.27 -0.43
N LYS A 64 1.91 5.99 -0.39
CA LYS A 64 1.98 7.37 0.05
C LYS A 64 2.55 8.24 -1.05
N CYS A 65 1.88 9.34 -1.35
CA CYS A 65 2.39 10.33 -2.29
C CYS A 65 2.96 11.50 -1.49
N ARG A 66 4.25 11.78 -1.67
CA ARG A 66 4.95 12.82 -0.92
C ARG A 66 5.88 13.59 -1.82
N HIS A 67 6.26 14.80 -1.38
CA HIS A 67 7.21 15.63 -2.13
C HIS A 67 8.64 15.20 -1.90
N ASP A 68 8.94 14.69 -0.72
CA ASP A 68 10.27 14.18 -0.40
C ASP A 68 10.19 12.98 0.55
N ILE A 69 11.31 12.27 0.67
CA ILE A 69 11.36 11.03 1.45
C ILE A 69 11.24 11.27 2.95
N HIS A 70 11.64 12.43 3.43
CA HIS A 70 11.56 12.73 4.87
C HIS A 70 10.11 12.81 5.33
N ALA A 71 9.24 13.40 4.52
CA ALA A 71 7.82 13.46 4.82
C ALA A 71 7.18 12.07 4.87
N ALA A 72 7.77 11.10 4.20
CA ALA A 72 7.23 9.74 4.14
C ALA A 72 7.44 8.96 5.44
N PHE A 73 8.53 9.23 6.17
CA PHE A 73 8.82 8.45 7.38
C PHE A 73 7.79 8.68 8.48
N ASP A 74 7.14 9.84 8.49
CA ASP A 74 6.11 10.13 9.48
C ASP A 74 4.70 9.82 8.97
N ALA A 75 4.60 9.18 7.80
CA ALA A 75 3.32 8.99 7.14
C ALA A 75 2.45 7.91 7.77
N ILE A 76 3.05 6.96 8.49
CA ILE A 76 2.30 5.86 9.10
C ILE A 76 2.35 5.97 10.61
N THR A 77 1.19 6.24 11.20
CA THR A 77 1.04 6.30 12.65
C THR A 77 0.87 4.89 13.23
N PRO A 78 1.14 4.69 14.52
CA PRO A 78 0.87 3.41 15.18
C PRO A 78 -0.60 2.97 15.03
N ARG A 79 -1.53 3.91 15.07
CA ARG A 79 -2.95 3.62 14.89
C ARG A 79 -3.23 3.08 13.49
N GLN A 80 -2.65 3.70 12.48
CA GLN A 80 -2.79 3.27 11.09
C GLN A 80 -2.18 1.89 10.90
N ALA A 81 -1.00 1.65 11.47
CA ALA A 81 -0.33 0.36 11.40
C ALA A 81 -1.21 -0.74 12.00
N MET A 82 -1.85 -0.47 13.13
CA MET A 82 -2.74 -1.42 13.78
C MET A 82 -3.95 -1.76 12.89
N ARG A 83 -4.54 -0.75 12.26
CA ARG A 83 -5.66 -0.94 11.35
C ARG A 83 -5.28 -1.77 10.14
N LEU A 84 -4.11 -1.49 9.58
CA LEU A 84 -3.58 -2.27 8.45
C LEU A 84 -3.37 -3.73 8.83
N ARG A 85 -2.81 -3.99 10.01
CA ARG A 85 -2.63 -5.36 10.48
C ARG A 85 -3.94 -6.11 10.63
N ARG A 86 -4.98 -5.45 11.13
CA ARG A 86 -6.31 -6.05 11.25
C ARG A 86 -6.88 -6.41 9.89
N ALA A 87 -6.77 -5.50 8.93
CA ALA A 87 -7.26 -5.73 7.58
C ALA A 87 -6.52 -6.89 6.91
N ALA A 88 -5.20 -6.94 7.08
CA ALA A 88 -4.39 -8.02 6.54
C ALA A 88 -4.76 -9.37 7.15
N GLN A 89 -4.96 -9.40 8.46
CA GLN A 89 -5.37 -10.61 9.17
C GLN A 89 -6.71 -11.12 8.64
N THR A 90 -7.66 -10.22 8.43
CA THR A 90 -8.96 -10.56 7.86
C THR A 90 -8.80 -11.19 6.47
N TYR A 91 -7.95 -10.58 5.64
CA TYR A 91 -7.69 -11.11 4.29
C TYR A 91 -7.06 -12.49 4.34
N ILE A 92 -6.04 -12.66 5.17
CA ILE A 92 -5.32 -13.93 5.32
C ILE A 92 -6.28 -15.03 5.74
N MET A 93 -7.11 -14.77 6.73
CA MET A 93 -8.07 -15.77 7.24
C MET A 93 -9.13 -16.11 6.21
N LYS A 94 -9.70 -15.08 5.57
CA LYS A 94 -10.76 -15.27 4.57
C LYS A 94 -10.27 -16.07 3.39
N ASN A 95 -9.05 -15.85 2.95
CA ASN A 95 -8.48 -16.52 1.78
C ASN A 95 -7.62 -17.74 2.14
N ARG A 96 -7.55 -18.09 3.42
CA ARG A 96 -6.80 -19.25 3.92
C ARG A 96 -5.36 -19.25 3.41
N TRP A 97 -4.73 -18.08 3.44
CA TRP A 97 -3.35 -17.95 3.00
C TRP A 97 -2.41 -18.58 4.03
N MET A 98 -1.56 -19.51 3.57
CA MET A 98 -0.63 -20.25 4.41
C MET A 98 0.83 -19.90 4.18
N GLY A 99 1.09 -18.97 3.26
CA GLY A 99 2.44 -18.56 2.95
C GLY A 99 2.92 -17.39 3.80
N ASP A 100 3.97 -16.74 3.31
CA ASP A 100 4.55 -15.59 3.99
C ASP A 100 3.73 -14.33 3.74
N ALA A 101 3.80 -13.39 4.67
CA ALA A 101 3.14 -12.11 4.57
C ALA A 101 4.06 -11.00 5.07
N ARG A 102 3.98 -9.84 4.42
CA ARG A 102 4.83 -8.70 4.79
C ARG A 102 4.07 -7.41 4.53
N PHE A 103 4.34 -6.39 5.35
CA PHE A 103 3.78 -5.07 5.18
C PHE A 103 4.82 -4.14 4.57
N ASP A 104 4.48 -3.54 3.45
CA ASP A 104 5.39 -2.66 2.74
C ASP A 104 4.75 -1.29 2.56
N VAL A 105 5.60 -0.29 2.37
CA VAL A 105 5.17 1.06 2.01
C VAL A 105 5.84 1.43 0.69
N ILE A 106 5.05 1.94 -0.25
CA ILE A 106 5.59 2.52 -1.48
C ILE A 106 5.36 4.01 -1.42
N VAL A 107 6.44 4.77 -1.44
CA VAL A 107 6.38 6.22 -1.48
C VAL A 107 6.53 6.68 -2.91
N VAL A 108 5.50 7.32 -3.44
CA VAL A 108 5.51 7.87 -4.78
C VAL A 108 6.00 9.32 -4.67
N LEU A 109 7.20 9.54 -5.15
CA LEU A 109 7.83 10.85 -5.17
C LEU A 109 7.72 11.46 -6.57
N PRO A 110 8.00 12.77 -6.74
CA PRO A 110 7.83 13.42 -8.05
C PRO A 110 8.54 12.74 -9.21
N ARG A 111 9.71 12.16 -8.97
CA ARG A 111 10.51 11.57 -10.06
C ARG A 111 10.91 10.13 -9.86
N LYS A 112 10.51 9.52 -8.73
CA LYS A 112 10.89 8.15 -8.44
C LYS A 112 9.93 7.54 -7.44
N MET A 113 10.07 6.25 -7.24
CA MET A 113 9.36 5.54 -6.19
C MET A 113 10.35 4.96 -5.20
N HIS A 114 9.98 4.97 -3.94
CA HIS A 114 10.79 4.38 -2.89
C HIS A 114 9.98 3.27 -2.23
N TRP A 115 10.51 2.05 -2.27
CA TRP A 115 9.85 0.87 -1.74
C TRP A 115 10.49 0.49 -0.41
N ILE A 116 9.73 0.63 0.67
CA ILE A 116 10.19 0.29 2.01
C ILE A 116 9.58 -1.06 2.39
N ARG A 117 10.37 -2.09 2.33
CA ARG A 117 9.93 -3.45 2.63
C ARG A 117 9.94 -3.69 4.12
N GLY A 118 8.89 -4.35 4.61
CA GLY A 118 8.78 -4.64 6.02
C GLY A 118 8.68 -3.40 6.89
N ALA A 119 7.98 -2.39 6.42
CA ALA A 119 7.93 -1.07 7.07
C ALA A 119 7.02 -1.04 8.30
N ILE A 120 6.19 -2.06 8.49
CA ILE A 120 5.20 -2.07 9.58
C ILE A 120 5.34 -3.34 10.39
#